data_4d1ee9c325106319163076c8e4b6fe05
#
_entry.id   4d1ee9c325106319163076c8e4b6fe05
#
_cell.length_a   1.000
_cell.length_b   1.000
_cell.length_c   1.000
_cell.angle_alpha   90.00
_cell.angle_beta   90.00
_cell.angle_gamma   90.00
#
_symmetry.space_group_name_H-M   'P 1'
#
loop_
_entity.id
_entity.type
_entity.pdbx_description
1 polymer ?
#
loop_
_entity_poly.entity_id
_entity_poly.type
_entity_poly.pdbx_seq_one_letter_code
_entity_poly.pdbx_strand_id
1 'polypeptide(L)'
;MKARIDTKIMNRPNINQLYLKDTSFANLMQKRVFNVLLVASRYDAFIMEEDGRVEEQIYFEYVSLNLSLPPRVKQVTTNEEAFEELALKRYDLIITMPGVDCSETFTQAKAMKRLYPYIPIVVLTPFSHEVSRRIAKEDLSGVDYVFSWLGNVDLLVAIIKLIEDKMNAEVDITSVGVQLILLVEDSIRFYSSILPNLYNFVLKQSQIFSTEALNDHERMLRMRGRPKVMLARTYEEAMQIYEKYSGNMLGIVSDVSFVRAGEKDKKAGIKFCTYVRSCDPYLPLIIESSERENQKEAIKLNASFLDKNSKKLPVDLRKTILKNFGFGDFTFINPNTGEPIVTIKNLKDLQDNIDIIPDDSLYYHASRNHISRWLYSRAIFPMAEALQPRQITDLSEISEIRKLIFDAIVQYRKMKNRGVVAIFKRDRFDKYSNFARIGNGSLGGKGRGLAFIDAMIKRNPTFDNIEGVNVTVPKTVVLCTDIFDTFMESNNLYQIALSDISDEEILEHFLKAKLPEELKPDFLAFFDVVGKPIA
;
A
#
# COMPACT_ATOMS: atom_id res chain seq x y z
N MET A 1 10.93 16.38 35.16
CA MET A 1 10.34 15.19 35.76
C MET A 1 10.72 14.02 34.87
N LYS A 2 11.70 13.20 35.29
CA LYS A 2 12.23 12.08 34.46
C LYS A 2 11.24 10.93 34.53
N ALA A 3 10.58 10.63 33.41
CA ALA A 3 9.78 9.42 33.28
C ALA A 3 10.71 8.19 33.29
N ARG A 4 10.53 7.33 34.28
CA ARG A 4 11.17 6.01 34.35
C ARG A 4 10.69 5.17 33.16
N ILE A 5 11.62 4.85 32.31
CA ILE A 5 11.44 3.77 31.30
C ILE A 5 11.55 2.47 32.08
N ASP A 6 10.43 1.80 32.30
CA ASP A 6 10.41 0.42 32.82
C ASP A 6 11.06 -0.48 31.77
N THR A 7 12.30 -0.86 32.04
CA THR A 7 13.00 -1.93 31.35
C THR A 7 12.37 -3.27 31.71
N LYS A 8 11.29 -3.65 31.01
CA LYS A 8 10.94 -5.06 30.90
C LYS A 8 12.05 -5.73 30.10
N ILE A 9 12.84 -6.54 30.80
CA ILE A 9 13.76 -7.51 30.21
C ILE A 9 12.90 -8.47 29.37
N MET A 10 12.70 -8.15 28.09
CA MET A 10 12.15 -9.10 27.13
C MET A 10 13.24 -10.14 26.89
N ASN A 11 12.92 -11.39 27.18
CA ASN A 11 13.72 -12.55 26.79
C ASN A 11 14.24 -12.36 25.37
N ARG A 12 15.57 -12.46 25.18
CA ARG A 12 16.20 -12.45 23.86
C ARG A 12 15.45 -13.47 22.99
N PRO A 13 14.90 -13.07 21.84
CA PRO A 13 14.32 -14.07 20.93
C PRO A 13 15.44 -15.04 20.57
N ASN A 14 15.22 -16.31 20.87
CA ASN A 14 16.11 -17.37 20.47
C ASN A 14 16.12 -17.35 18.94
N ILE A 15 17.23 -16.96 18.31
CA ILE A 15 17.38 -16.81 16.85
C ILE A 15 16.91 -18.07 16.09
N ASN A 16 16.83 -19.20 16.77
CA ASN A 16 16.36 -20.47 16.22
C ASN A 16 14.83 -20.57 16.08
N GLN A 17 14.03 -19.59 16.57
CA GLN A 17 12.56 -19.58 16.43
C GLN A 17 12.05 -18.17 16.15
N LEU A 18 12.37 -17.64 14.96
CA LEU A 18 11.73 -16.41 14.48
C LEU A 18 10.27 -16.72 14.15
N TYR A 19 9.35 -16.34 15.04
CA TYR A 19 7.91 -16.48 14.80
C TYR A 19 7.38 -15.24 14.12
N LEU A 20 7.07 -15.34 12.82
CA LEU A 20 6.42 -14.28 12.06
C LEU A 20 4.90 -14.42 12.17
N LYS A 21 4.25 -13.44 12.78
CA LYS A 21 2.79 -13.39 12.88
C LYS A 21 2.19 -13.06 11.50
N ASP A 22 1.26 -13.88 11.01
CA ASP A 22 0.60 -13.59 9.72
C ASP A 22 -0.26 -12.32 9.81
N THR A 23 -0.24 -11.52 8.75
CA THR A 23 -0.99 -10.28 8.65
C THR A 23 -2.39 -10.54 8.14
N SER A 24 -3.40 -10.24 8.94
CA SER A 24 -4.80 -10.31 8.52
C SER A 24 -5.18 -9.07 7.70
N PHE A 25 -4.82 -9.05 6.42
CA PHE A 25 -5.21 -7.97 5.50
C PHE A 25 -6.74 -7.81 5.36
N ALA A 26 -7.51 -8.88 5.63
CA ALA A 26 -8.97 -8.82 5.60
C ALA A 26 -9.54 -7.83 6.62
N ASN A 27 -8.83 -7.61 7.73
CA ASN A 27 -9.24 -6.70 8.80
C ASN A 27 -8.83 -5.24 8.57
N LEU A 28 -8.11 -4.95 7.50
CA LEU A 28 -7.71 -3.60 7.14
C LEU A 28 -8.78 -2.89 6.34
N MET A 29 -8.81 -1.57 6.43
CA MET A 29 -9.73 -0.70 5.68
C MET A 29 -11.21 -1.09 5.89
N GLN A 30 -11.60 -1.31 7.14
CA GLN A 30 -12.98 -1.71 7.48
C GLN A 30 -13.98 -0.60 7.25
N LYS A 31 -13.57 0.65 7.49
CA LYS A 31 -14.41 1.82 7.27
C LYS A 31 -14.14 2.37 5.87
N ARG A 32 -15.21 2.47 5.08
CA ARG A 32 -15.15 2.97 3.70
C ARG A 32 -16.22 4.00 3.45
N VAL A 33 -16.00 4.83 2.45
CA VAL A 33 -16.97 5.77 1.93
C VAL A 33 -17.76 5.05 0.84
N PHE A 34 -19.02 4.70 1.13
CA PHE A 34 -19.93 4.05 0.18
C PHE A 34 -20.91 5.03 -0.46
N ASN A 35 -21.35 6.04 0.30
CA ASN A 35 -22.34 7.01 -0.15
C ASN A 35 -21.81 8.41 0.06
N VAL A 36 -21.71 9.16 -1.02
CA VAL A 36 -21.28 10.57 -1.04
C VAL A 36 -22.49 11.43 -1.39
N LEU A 37 -22.79 12.44 -0.57
CA LEU A 37 -23.75 13.48 -0.89
C LEU A 37 -22.98 14.68 -1.46
N LEU A 38 -23.23 15.00 -2.73
CA LEU A 38 -22.66 16.17 -3.41
C LEU A 38 -23.73 17.28 -3.45
N VAL A 39 -23.48 18.36 -2.72
CA VAL A 39 -24.32 19.57 -2.72
C VAL A 39 -23.66 20.60 -3.62
N ALA A 40 -24.19 20.78 -4.82
CA ALA A 40 -23.61 21.67 -5.83
C ALA A 40 -24.70 22.33 -6.66
N SER A 41 -24.56 23.63 -6.95
CA SER A 41 -25.48 24.30 -7.86
C SER A 41 -25.53 23.60 -9.22
N ARG A 42 -26.59 23.82 -10.01
CA ARG A 42 -26.69 23.25 -11.36
C ARG A 42 -25.51 23.63 -12.25
N TYR A 43 -24.99 24.86 -12.06
CA TYR A 43 -23.85 25.35 -12.82
C TYR A 43 -22.53 24.68 -12.40
N ASP A 44 -22.29 24.57 -11.09
CA ASP A 44 -21.07 23.92 -10.57
C ASP A 44 -21.03 22.42 -10.93
N ALA A 45 -22.20 21.77 -10.84
CA ALA A 45 -22.35 20.39 -11.26
C ALA A 45 -22.04 20.19 -12.76
N PHE A 46 -22.56 21.08 -13.60
CA PHE A 46 -22.29 21.06 -15.04
C PHE A 46 -20.77 21.18 -15.32
N ILE A 47 -20.07 22.08 -14.62
CA ILE A 47 -18.61 22.20 -14.76
C ILE A 47 -17.88 20.93 -14.31
N MET A 48 -18.34 20.28 -13.26
CA MET A 48 -17.73 19.01 -12.78
C MET A 48 -18.00 17.84 -13.73
N GLU A 49 -19.08 17.90 -14.52
CA GLU A 49 -19.55 16.87 -15.44
C GLU A 49 -19.15 17.12 -16.91
N GLU A 50 -18.26 18.08 -17.18
CA GLU A 50 -17.80 18.42 -18.53
C GLU A 50 -17.24 17.20 -19.28
N ASP A 51 -16.53 16.30 -18.55
CA ASP A 51 -15.94 15.06 -19.08
C ASP A 51 -16.77 13.79 -18.77
N GLY A 52 -18.05 13.94 -18.38
CA GLY A 52 -18.94 12.84 -18.00
C GLY A 52 -19.46 12.97 -16.56
N ARG A 53 -20.43 12.12 -16.20
CA ARG A 53 -21.01 12.16 -14.85
C ARG A 53 -19.95 11.91 -13.78
N VAL A 54 -19.98 12.66 -12.68
CA VAL A 54 -19.02 12.53 -11.56
C VAL A 54 -18.90 11.08 -11.08
N GLU A 55 -20.03 10.37 -10.96
CA GLU A 55 -20.04 8.96 -10.54
C GLU A 55 -19.33 8.04 -11.53
N GLU A 56 -19.53 8.25 -12.84
CA GLU A 56 -18.86 7.47 -13.90
C GLU A 56 -17.36 7.74 -13.93
N GLN A 57 -16.96 9.00 -13.79
CA GLN A 57 -15.55 9.39 -13.75
C GLN A 57 -14.83 8.75 -12.53
N ILE A 58 -15.46 8.78 -11.34
CA ILE A 58 -14.94 8.09 -10.14
C ILE A 58 -14.86 6.59 -10.39
N TYR A 59 -15.87 5.99 -11.01
CA TYR A 59 -15.87 4.57 -11.34
C TYR A 59 -14.68 4.20 -12.25
N PHE A 60 -14.44 4.96 -13.31
CA PHE A 60 -13.30 4.73 -14.21
C PHE A 60 -11.95 4.86 -13.49
N GLU A 61 -11.79 5.84 -12.60
CA GLU A 61 -10.57 5.97 -11.79
C GLU A 61 -10.40 4.79 -10.82
N TYR A 62 -11.47 4.31 -10.19
CA TYR A 62 -11.41 3.12 -9.35
C TYR A 62 -10.99 1.87 -10.14
N VAL A 63 -11.51 1.69 -11.35
CA VAL A 63 -11.12 0.59 -12.24
C VAL A 63 -9.64 0.72 -12.66
N SER A 64 -9.21 1.91 -13.07
CA SER A 64 -7.83 2.17 -13.50
C SER A 64 -6.80 1.87 -12.40
N LEU A 65 -7.17 2.15 -11.15
CA LEU A 65 -6.36 1.92 -9.96
C LEU A 65 -6.59 0.55 -9.31
N ASN A 66 -7.39 -0.32 -9.96
CA ASN A 66 -7.77 -1.65 -9.45
C ASN A 66 -8.34 -1.59 -8.02
N LEU A 67 -9.13 -0.57 -7.72
CA LEU A 67 -9.83 -0.41 -6.46
C LEU A 67 -11.21 -1.07 -6.52
N SER A 68 -11.63 -1.67 -5.42
CA SER A 68 -12.93 -2.31 -5.31
C SER A 68 -13.96 -1.34 -4.71
N LEU A 69 -15.22 -1.51 -5.10
CA LEU A 69 -16.38 -0.81 -4.51
C LEU A 69 -16.29 0.73 -4.62
N PRO A 70 -16.45 1.29 -5.81
CA PRO A 70 -16.55 2.74 -5.99
C PRO A 70 -17.76 3.27 -5.21
N PRO A 71 -17.66 4.48 -4.60
CA PRO A 71 -18.76 5.08 -3.88
C PRO A 71 -19.88 5.50 -4.85
N ARG A 72 -21.11 5.48 -4.35
CA ARG A 72 -22.27 6.06 -5.02
C ARG A 72 -22.32 7.56 -4.72
N VAL A 73 -22.52 8.37 -5.72
CA VAL A 73 -22.64 9.81 -5.57
C VAL A 73 -24.09 10.22 -5.81
N LYS A 74 -24.72 10.82 -4.81
CA LYS A 74 -26.01 11.48 -4.94
C LYS A 74 -25.78 12.97 -4.99
N GLN A 75 -26.19 13.59 -6.08
CA GLN A 75 -26.16 15.03 -6.23
C GLN A 75 -27.49 15.64 -5.86
N VAL A 76 -27.43 16.76 -5.15
CA VAL A 76 -28.54 17.65 -4.82
C VAL A 76 -28.14 19.08 -5.11
N THR A 77 -29.13 19.97 -5.36
CA THR A 77 -28.86 21.32 -5.83
C THR A 77 -29.07 22.38 -4.77
N THR A 78 -29.80 22.06 -3.69
CA THR A 78 -30.09 22.98 -2.59
C THR A 78 -29.74 22.36 -1.23
N ASN A 79 -29.64 23.22 -0.23
CA ASN A 79 -29.39 22.78 1.14
C ASN A 79 -30.60 22.03 1.73
N GLU A 80 -31.82 22.44 1.36
CA GLU A 80 -33.08 21.80 1.77
C GLU A 80 -33.12 20.36 1.28
N GLU A 81 -32.84 20.12 -0.02
CA GLU A 81 -32.73 18.79 -0.60
C GLU A 81 -31.65 17.95 0.12
N ALA A 82 -30.53 18.58 0.53
CA ALA A 82 -29.48 17.91 1.25
C ALA A 82 -29.93 17.42 2.64
N PHE A 83 -30.68 18.25 3.39
CA PHE A 83 -31.25 17.85 4.67
C PHE A 83 -32.32 16.76 4.52
N GLU A 84 -33.14 16.80 3.50
CA GLU A 84 -34.12 15.75 3.19
C GLU A 84 -33.43 14.41 2.90
N GLU A 85 -32.41 14.42 2.04
CA GLU A 85 -31.64 13.21 1.73
C GLU A 85 -30.91 12.65 2.96
N LEU A 86 -30.33 13.52 3.80
CA LEU A 86 -29.66 13.09 5.05
C LEU A 86 -30.64 12.50 6.08
N ALA A 87 -31.92 12.92 6.04
CA ALA A 87 -32.94 12.32 6.88
C ALA A 87 -33.43 10.95 6.36
N LEU A 88 -33.37 10.72 5.04
CA LEU A 88 -33.84 9.50 4.39
C LEU A 88 -32.80 8.40 4.31
N LYS A 89 -31.53 8.75 4.13
CA LYS A 89 -30.43 7.82 3.87
C LYS A 89 -29.18 8.14 4.69
N ARG A 90 -28.38 7.12 4.87
CA ARG A 90 -27.06 7.24 5.51
C ARG A 90 -26.00 7.59 4.46
N TYR A 91 -25.29 8.67 4.72
CA TYR A 91 -24.14 9.12 3.93
C TYR A 91 -22.86 9.01 4.76
N ASP A 92 -21.73 8.75 4.08
CA ASP A 92 -20.41 8.58 4.71
C ASP A 92 -19.52 9.82 4.49
N LEU A 93 -19.90 10.68 3.56
CA LEU A 93 -19.18 11.91 3.20
C LEU A 93 -20.15 12.91 2.58
N ILE A 94 -20.05 14.16 2.99
CA ILE A 94 -20.72 15.31 2.33
C ILE A 94 -19.65 16.14 1.65
N ILE A 95 -19.82 16.41 0.35
CA ILE A 95 -19.03 17.37 -0.41
C ILE A 95 -19.97 18.50 -0.79
N THR A 96 -19.66 19.73 -0.39
CA THR A 96 -20.47 20.90 -0.71
C THR A 96 -19.65 21.95 -1.47
N MET A 97 -20.25 22.54 -2.49
CA MET A 97 -19.65 23.63 -3.24
C MET A 97 -20.29 24.96 -2.82
N PRO A 98 -19.49 25.99 -2.49
CA PRO A 98 -20.06 27.31 -2.15
C PRO A 98 -20.65 27.93 -3.39
N GLY A 99 -21.91 28.39 -3.26
CA GLY A 99 -22.56 29.24 -4.25
C GLY A 99 -21.96 30.66 -4.28
N VAL A 100 -22.70 31.58 -4.87
CA VAL A 100 -22.31 33.01 -4.94
C VAL A 100 -22.10 33.62 -3.55
N ASP A 101 -22.88 33.18 -2.57
CA ASP A 101 -22.70 33.54 -1.15
C ASP A 101 -22.03 32.42 -0.38
N CYS A 102 -20.71 32.54 -0.21
CA CYS A 102 -19.89 31.55 0.51
C CYS A 102 -20.30 31.41 1.99
N SER A 103 -20.84 32.49 2.65
CA SER A 103 -21.14 32.45 4.10
C SER A 103 -22.30 31.52 4.43
N GLU A 104 -23.26 31.39 3.53
CA GLU A 104 -24.36 30.44 3.69
C GLU A 104 -23.87 29.00 3.73
N THR A 105 -22.93 28.61 2.85
CA THR A 105 -22.38 27.26 2.78
C THR A 105 -21.75 26.84 4.11
N PHE A 106 -20.95 27.70 4.74
CA PHE A 106 -20.30 27.37 6.03
C PHE A 106 -21.31 27.32 7.18
N THR A 107 -22.33 28.19 7.15
CA THR A 107 -23.42 28.15 8.13
C THR A 107 -24.20 26.83 8.03
N GLN A 108 -24.55 26.40 6.83
CA GLN A 108 -25.26 25.15 6.57
C GLN A 108 -24.39 23.93 6.90
N ALA A 109 -23.09 23.93 6.55
CA ALA A 109 -22.16 22.88 6.94
C ALA A 109 -22.11 22.73 8.48
N LYS A 110 -22.12 23.83 9.22
CA LYS A 110 -22.17 23.82 10.69
C LYS A 110 -23.50 23.26 11.21
N ALA A 111 -24.62 23.58 10.58
CA ALA A 111 -25.92 22.99 10.92
C ALA A 111 -25.97 21.49 10.64
N MET A 112 -25.48 21.04 9.47
CA MET A 112 -25.34 19.61 9.13
C MET A 112 -24.45 18.90 10.13
N LYS A 113 -23.31 19.49 10.51
CA LYS A 113 -22.35 18.89 11.47
C LYS A 113 -22.93 18.73 12.88
N ARG A 114 -23.82 19.63 13.28
CA ARG A 114 -24.54 19.51 14.57
C ARG A 114 -25.53 18.34 14.58
N LEU A 115 -26.24 18.11 13.48
CA LEU A 115 -27.20 17.01 13.34
C LEU A 115 -26.51 15.67 13.06
N TYR A 116 -25.43 15.68 12.30
CA TYR A 116 -24.69 14.51 11.85
C TYR A 116 -23.17 14.64 12.17
N PRO A 117 -22.78 14.62 13.46
CA PRO A 117 -21.41 14.95 13.90
C PRO A 117 -20.35 14.00 13.36
N TYR A 118 -20.74 12.77 13.01
CA TYR A 118 -19.81 11.74 12.53
C TYR A 118 -19.60 11.75 11.02
N ILE A 119 -20.39 12.48 10.25
CA ILE A 119 -20.21 12.58 8.81
C ILE A 119 -19.16 13.64 8.51
N PRO A 120 -18.07 13.31 7.81
CA PRO A 120 -17.12 14.30 7.33
C PRO A 120 -17.77 15.25 6.33
N ILE A 121 -17.47 16.54 6.46
CA ILE A 121 -17.94 17.58 5.54
C ILE A 121 -16.74 18.23 4.87
N VAL A 122 -16.71 18.18 3.56
CA VAL A 122 -15.67 18.77 2.71
C VAL A 122 -16.27 19.87 1.87
N VAL A 123 -15.64 21.04 1.90
CA VAL A 123 -15.98 22.15 1.01
C VAL A 123 -15.07 22.12 -0.20
N LEU A 124 -15.65 22.09 -1.39
CA LEU A 124 -14.94 22.11 -2.67
C LEU A 124 -15.15 23.45 -3.35
N THR A 125 -14.13 24.30 -3.43
CA THR A 125 -14.25 25.66 -3.95
C THR A 125 -13.71 25.77 -5.36
N PRO A 126 -14.28 26.62 -6.22
CA PRO A 126 -13.60 27.00 -7.45
C PRO A 126 -12.29 27.71 -7.14
N PHE A 127 -11.29 27.52 -7.99
CA PHE A 127 -9.97 28.12 -7.79
C PHE A 127 -10.03 29.63 -8.10
N SER A 128 -10.04 30.48 -7.05
CA SER A 128 -9.78 31.91 -7.19
C SER A 128 -9.11 32.48 -5.92
N HIS A 129 -8.27 33.50 -6.11
CA HIS A 129 -7.66 34.23 -4.99
C HIS A 129 -8.70 34.92 -4.11
N GLU A 130 -9.81 35.33 -4.70
CA GLU A 130 -10.90 35.98 -4.00
C GLU A 130 -11.63 35.02 -3.06
N VAL A 131 -11.93 33.82 -3.54
CA VAL A 131 -12.56 32.76 -2.72
C VAL A 131 -11.67 32.36 -1.57
N SER A 132 -10.35 32.20 -1.80
CA SER A 132 -9.40 31.88 -0.72
C SER A 132 -9.34 32.95 0.37
N ARG A 133 -9.45 34.25 0.00
CA ARG A 133 -9.50 35.37 0.97
C ARG A 133 -10.82 35.41 1.74
N ARG A 134 -11.93 35.04 1.13
CA ARG A 134 -13.23 34.96 1.80
C ARG A 134 -13.26 33.81 2.80
N ILE A 135 -12.84 32.62 2.38
CA ILE A 135 -12.79 31.43 3.24
C ILE A 135 -11.93 31.67 4.49
N ALA A 136 -10.83 32.43 4.38
CA ALA A 136 -9.99 32.76 5.53
C ALA A 136 -10.69 33.57 6.62
N LYS A 137 -11.86 34.13 6.34
CA LYS A 137 -12.70 34.92 7.29
C LYS A 137 -13.90 34.14 7.82
N GLU A 138 -14.18 32.97 7.28
CA GLU A 138 -15.34 32.15 7.63
C GLU A 138 -15.08 31.25 8.83
N ASP A 139 -16.15 30.90 9.53
CA ASP A 139 -16.10 29.91 10.63
C ASP A 139 -16.06 28.48 10.07
N LEU A 140 -14.88 27.89 10.03
CA LEU A 140 -14.64 26.54 9.52
C LEU A 140 -14.96 25.43 10.52
N SER A 141 -15.54 25.71 11.68
CA SER A 141 -15.78 24.71 12.74
C SER A 141 -16.73 23.57 12.34
N GLY A 142 -17.52 23.76 11.29
CA GLY A 142 -18.42 22.74 10.71
C GLY A 142 -17.78 21.93 9.58
N VAL A 143 -16.55 22.22 9.16
CA VAL A 143 -15.94 21.67 7.97
C VAL A 143 -14.65 20.92 8.34
N ASP A 144 -14.51 19.68 7.86
CA ASP A 144 -13.30 18.89 8.11
C ASP A 144 -12.14 19.34 7.19
N TYR A 145 -12.42 19.56 5.90
CA TYR A 145 -11.44 20.02 4.92
C TYR A 145 -12.07 20.98 3.90
N VAL A 146 -11.23 21.87 3.37
CA VAL A 146 -11.56 22.73 2.23
C VAL A 146 -10.61 22.39 1.09
N PHE A 147 -11.09 22.13 -0.11
CA PHE A 147 -10.28 21.86 -1.30
C PHE A 147 -10.61 22.83 -2.42
N SER A 148 -9.65 23.02 -3.32
CA SER A 148 -9.80 23.79 -4.54
C SER A 148 -10.06 22.86 -5.72
N TRP A 149 -11.21 23.03 -6.41
CA TRP A 149 -11.48 22.28 -7.63
C TRP A 149 -10.55 22.76 -8.75
N LEU A 150 -9.78 21.85 -9.31
CA LEU A 150 -8.78 22.11 -10.35
C LEU A 150 -9.16 21.47 -11.70
N GLY A 151 -10.42 21.06 -11.87
CA GLY A 151 -10.90 20.41 -13.07
C GLY A 151 -10.47 18.95 -13.23
N ASN A 152 -10.13 18.27 -12.12
CA ASN A 152 -9.64 16.89 -12.18
C ASN A 152 -10.34 16.02 -11.12
N VAL A 153 -10.93 14.94 -11.58
CA VAL A 153 -11.64 13.93 -10.77
C VAL A 153 -10.71 13.18 -9.81
N ASP A 154 -9.42 13.10 -10.09
CA ASP A 154 -8.42 12.54 -9.18
C ASP A 154 -8.47 13.19 -7.80
N LEU A 155 -8.91 14.45 -7.73
CA LEU A 155 -9.10 15.15 -6.47
C LEU A 155 -10.24 14.54 -5.64
N LEU A 156 -11.34 14.16 -6.27
CA LEU A 156 -12.46 13.51 -5.56
C LEU A 156 -12.04 12.15 -5.00
N VAL A 157 -11.30 11.36 -5.79
CA VAL A 157 -10.73 10.10 -5.33
C VAL A 157 -9.76 10.33 -4.17
N ALA A 158 -8.90 11.35 -4.26
CA ALA A 158 -7.97 11.70 -3.19
C ALA A 158 -8.70 12.13 -1.89
N ILE A 159 -9.78 12.92 -2.00
CA ILE A 159 -10.62 13.29 -0.86
C ILE A 159 -11.22 12.05 -0.20
N ILE A 160 -11.85 11.17 -0.99
CA ILE A 160 -12.44 9.93 -0.49
C ILE A 160 -11.38 9.10 0.24
N LYS A 161 -10.20 8.91 -0.36
CA LYS A 161 -9.11 8.13 0.25
C LYS A 161 -8.53 8.79 1.50
N LEU A 162 -8.44 10.13 1.55
CA LEU A 162 -8.01 10.86 2.74
C LEU A 162 -8.97 10.62 3.92
N ILE A 163 -10.26 10.68 3.67
CA ILE A 163 -11.30 10.40 4.67
C ILE A 163 -11.23 8.94 5.13
N GLU A 164 -11.14 7.98 4.19
CA GLU A 164 -10.98 6.56 4.52
C GLU A 164 -9.71 6.31 5.34
N ASP A 165 -8.58 6.92 4.98
CA ASP A 165 -7.32 6.79 5.72
C ASP A 165 -7.46 7.33 7.14
N LYS A 166 -8.07 8.51 7.33
CA LYS A 166 -8.33 9.08 8.65
C LYS A 166 -9.23 8.19 9.52
N MET A 167 -10.29 7.60 8.94
CA MET A 167 -11.22 6.73 9.66
C MET A 167 -10.58 5.40 10.11
N ASN A 168 -9.61 4.89 9.36
CA ASN A 168 -8.99 3.59 9.61
C ASN A 168 -7.60 3.70 10.28
N ALA A 169 -6.97 4.88 10.31
CA ALA A 169 -5.58 5.06 10.73
C ALA A 169 -5.29 4.44 12.10
N GLU A 170 -6.17 4.65 13.09
CA GLU A 170 -5.93 4.15 14.44
C GLU A 170 -5.82 2.62 14.49
N VAL A 171 -6.77 1.92 13.88
CA VAL A 171 -6.79 0.45 13.88
C VAL A 171 -5.71 -0.11 12.96
N ASP A 172 -5.62 0.37 11.73
CA ASP A 172 -4.73 -0.18 10.71
C ASP A 172 -3.24 0.03 11.08
N ILE A 173 -2.90 1.19 11.65
CA ILE A 173 -1.53 1.52 12.04
C ILE A 173 -1.15 0.81 13.33
N THR A 174 -1.96 0.95 14.40
CA THR A 174 -1.55 0.46 15.72
C THR A 174 -1.67 -1.05 15.85
N SER A 175 -2.65 -1.69 15.18
CA SER A 175 -2.89 -3.13 15.31
C SER A 175 -2.14 -4.00 14.31
N VAL A 176 -1.81 -3.45 13.13
CA VAL A 176 -1.23 -4.22 12.01
C VAL A 176 0.14 -3.69 11.58
N GLY A 177 0.47 -2.44 11.93
CA GLY A 177 1.74 -1.82 11.53
C GLY A 177 1.72 -1.18 10.14
N VAL A 178 0.52 -0.85 9.61
CA VAL A 178 0.41 -0.11 8.35
C VAL A 178 1.16 1.21 8.47
N GLN A 179 1.90 1.57 7.45
CA GLN A 179 2.74 2.75 7.46
C GLN A 179 1.96 4.02 7.10
N LEU A 180 2.49 5.16 7.53
CA LEU A 180 1.92 6.49 7.34
C LEU A 180 2.87 7.40 6.57
N ILE A 181 2.33 8.13 5.59
CA ILE A 181 2.97 9.29 4.97
C ILE A 181 2.25 10.55 5.49
N LEU A 182 2.99 11.44 6.12
CA LEU A 182 2.47 12.70 6.63
C LEU A 182 2.76 13.82 5.63
N LEU A 183 1.71 14.48 5.15
CA LEU A 183 1.78 15.72 4.39
C LEU A 183 1.45 16.90 5.31
N VAL A 184 2.35 17.87 5.43
CA VAL A 184 2.15 19.10 6.22
C VAL A 184 2.09 20.29 5.28
N GLU A 185 0.89 20.83 5.09
CA GLU A 185 0.63 21.92 4.15
C GLU A 185 -0.65 22.66 4.54
N ASP A 186 -0.61 23.96 4.72
CA ASP A 186 -1.79 24.78 5.07
C ASP A 186 -2.45 25.47 3.86
N SER A 187 -1.75 25.55 2.73
CA SER A 187 -2.28 26.16 1.53
C SER A 187 -3.25 25.23 0.80
N ILE A 188 -4.54 25.64 0.75
CA ILE A 188 -5.60 24.91 0.04
C ILE A 188 -5.19 24.57 -1.39
N ARG A 189 -4.58 25.51 -2.09
CA ARG A 189 -4.11 25.30 -3.47
C ARG A 189 -3.07 24.19 -3.58
N PHE A 190 -2.07 24.21 -2.70
CA PHE A 190 -0.97 23.26 -2.81
C PHE A 190 -1.39 21.85 -2.41
N TYR A 191 -2.07 21.67 -1.26
CA TYR A 191 -2.49 20.31 -0.90
C TYR A 191 -3.57 19.76 -1.84
N SER A 192 -4.45 20.60 -2.43
CA SER A 192 -5.40 20.15 -3.46
C SER A 192 -4.72 19.65 -4.73
N SER A 193 -3.51 20.16 -5.05
CA SER A 193 -2.70 19.68 -6.18
C SER A 193 -1.81 18.48 -5.82
N ILE A 194 -1.26 18.44 -4.61
CA ILE A 194 -0.29 17.42 -4.19
C ILE A 194 -1.00 16.09 -3.86
N LEU A 195 -2.12 16.13 -3.13
CA LEU A 195 -2.81 14.92 -2.66
C LEU A 195 -3.25 13.98 -3.78
N PRO A 196 -3.86 14.44 -4.90
CA PRO A 196 -4.18 13.56 -6.01
C PRO A 196 -2.94 12.84 -6.58
N ASN A 197 -1.86 13.58 -6.77
CA ASN A 197 -0.59 13.03 -7.24
C ASN A 197 0.02 12.01 -6.27
N LEU A 198 -0.06 12.28 -4.96
CA LEU A 198 0.43 11.40 -3.92
C LEU A 198 -0.39 10.12 -3.82
N TYR A 199 -1.72 10.22 -3.83
CA TYR A 199 -2.60 9.04 -3.81
C TYR A 199 -2.45 8.20 -5.07
N ASN A 200 -2.45 8.81 -6.25
CA ASN A 200 -2.24 8.11 -7.52
C ASN A 200 -0.89 7.35 -7.50
N PHE A 201 0.17 7.99 -6.98
CA PHE A 201 1.47 7.36 -6.82
C PHE A 201 1.41 6.17 -5.85
N VAL A 202 0.90 6.35 -4.63
CA VAL A 202 0.84 5.30 -3.59
C VAL A 202 -0.02 4.12 -4.06
N LEU A 203 -1.16 4.38 -4.68
CA LEU A 203 -2.06 3.34 -5.19
C LEU A 203 -1.42 2.55 -6.33
N LYS A 204 -0.77 3.21 -7.29
CA LYS A 204 -0.04 2.53 -8.39
C LYS A 204 1.14 1.71 -7.88
N GLN A 205 1.91 2.22 -6.91
CA GLN A 205 3.00 1.44 -6.31
C GLN A 205 2.47 0.22 -5.56
N SER A 206 1.39 0.37 -4.79
CA SER A 206 0.75 -0.76 -4.11
C SER A 206 0.19 -1.80 -5.09
N GLN A 207 -0.32 -1.36 -6.24
CA GLN A 207 -0.76 -2.24 -7.32
C GLN A 207 0.43 -3.04 -7.91
N ILE A 208 1.56 -2.38 -8.17
CA ILE A 208 2.79 -3.04 -8.64
C ILE A 208 3.24 -4.09 -7.62
N PHE A 209 3.34 -3.74 -6.34
CA PHE A 209 3.77 -4.68 -5.30
C PHE A 209 2.76 -5.81 -5.05
N SER A 210 1.48 -5.56 -5.29
CA SER A 210 0.46 -6.61 -5.21
C SER A 210 0.65 -7.70 -6.27
N THR A 211 1.35 -7.41 -7.37
CA THR A 211 1.69 -8.44 -8.39
C THR A 211 2.65 -9.51 -7.86
N GLU A 212 3.32 -9.25 -6.74
CA GLU A 212 4.13 -10.25 -6.03
C GLU A 212 3.28 -11.23 -5.21
N ALA A 213 1.98 -10.99 -5.06
CA ALA A 213 1.07 -11.90 -4.39
C ALA A 213 0.92 -13.22 -5.18
N LEU A 214 0.65 -14.29 -4.46
CA LEU A 214 0.60 -15.64 -5.01
C LEU A 214 -0.64 -15.89 -5.89
N ASN A 215 -1.74 -15.17 -5.64
CA ASN A 215 -2.96 -15.22 -6.42
C ASN A 215 -3.73 -13.88 -6.36
N ASP A 216 -4.84 -13.78 -7.12
CA ASP A 216 -5.60 -12.53 -7.23
C ASP A 216 -6.30 -12.13 -5.92
N HIS A 217 -6.72 -13.09 -5.10
CA HIS A 217 -7.31 -12.82 -3.80
C HIS A 217 -6.29 -12.15 -2.86
N GLU A 218 -5.10 -12.72 -2.75
CA GLU A 218 -3.99 -12.13 -1.97
C GLU A 218 -3.58 -10.75 -2.53
N ARG A 219 -3.64 -10.58 -3.85
CA ARG A 219 -3.39 -9.29 -4.50
C ARG A 219 -4.37 -8.21 -4.03
N MET A 220 -5.67 -8.51 -4.04
CA MET A 220 -6.71 -7.58 -3.57
C MET A 220 -6.55 -7.25 -2.09
N LEU A 221 -6.21 -8.23 -1.27
CA LEU A 221 -6.00 -8.03 0.17
C LEU A 221 -4.77 -7.16 0.45
N ARG A 222 -3.65 -7.36 -0.24
CA ARG A 222 -2.45 -6.54 -0.08
C ARG A 222 -2.68 -5.07 -0.38
N MET A 223 -3.55 -4.72 -1.33
CA MET A 223 -3.91 -3.33 -1.62
C MET A 223 -4.48 -2.59 -0.39
N ARG A 224 -5.08 -3.31 0.57
CA ARG A 224 -5.58 -2.73 1.83
C ARG A 224 -4.44 -2.33 2.78
N GLY A 225 -3.28 -2.98 2.67
CA GLY A 225 -2.08 -2.69 3.46
C GLY A 225 -1.24 -1.53 2.92
N ARG A 226 -1.73 -0.77 1.94
CA ARG A 226 -1.02 0.41 1.42
C ARG A 226 -0.75 1.44 2.51
N PRO A 227 0.34 2.19 2.42
CA PRO A 227 0.56 3.30 3.32
C PRO A 227 -0.62 4.26 3.34
N LYS A 228 -0.99 4.73 4.55
CA LYS A 228 -1.98 5.78 4.76
C LYS A 228 -1.38 7.13 4.43
N VAL A 229 -2.20 8.08 4.01
CA VAL A 229 -1.79 9.48 3.88
C VAL A 229 -2.62 10.31 4.85
N MET A 230 -1.95 11.13 5.65
CA MET A 230 -2.60 12.10 6.52
C MET A 230 -2.14 13.50 6.18
N LEU A 231 -3.08 14.44 6.20
CA LEU A 231 -2.85 15.87 5.99
C LEU A 231 -2.90 16.60 7.34
N ALA A 232 -1.85 17.33 7.66
CA ALA A 232 -1.80 18.30 8.75
C ALA A 232 -1.70 19.72 8.17
N ARG A 233 -2.49 20.64 8.71
CA ARG A 233 -2.54 22.05 8.25
C ARG A 233 -1.89 23.01 9.24
N THR A 234 -1.60 22.52 10.45
CA THR A 234 -0.93 23.29 11.50
C THR A 234 0.22 22.51 12.11
N TYR A 235 1.08 23.22 12.81
CA TYR A 235 2.18 22.63 13.56
C TYR A 235 1.69 21.64 14.63
N GLU A 236 0.61 22.00 15.32
CA GLU A 236 0.02 21.20 16.39
C GLU A 236 -0.58 19.90 15.84
N GLU A 237 -1.29 19.96 14.69
CA GLU A 237 -1.80 18.77 14.01
C GLU A 237 -0.63 17.85 13.57
N ALA A 238 0.43 18.43 12.99
CA ALA A 238 1.59 17.66 12.54
C ALA A 238 2.30 16.96 13.72
N MET A 239 2.49 17.68 14.83
CA MET A 239 3.07 17.13 16.06
C MET A 239 2.22 16.01 16.65
N GLN A 240 0.90 16.22 16.76
CA GLN A 240 -0.02 15.22 17.29
C GLN A 240 0.00 13.92 16.48
N ILE A 241 -0.01 14.03 15.14
CA ILE A 241 0.04 12.87 14.25
C ILE A 241 1.39 12.17 14.38
N TYR A 242 2.50 12.94 14.40
CA TYR A 242 3.83 12.37 14.49
C TYR A 242 4.04 11.66 15.84
N GLU A 243 3.70 12.27 16.95
CA GLU A 243 3.85 11.67 18.28
C GLU A 243 3.02 10.40 18.43
N LYS A 244 1.80 10.39 17.88
CA LYS A 244 0.91 9.22 17.91
C LYS A 244 1.42 8.06 17.06
N TYR A 245 2.03 8.33 15.90
CA TYR A 245 2.35 7.32 14.89
C TYR A 245 3.83 7.25 14.50
N SER A 246 4.74 7.82 15.29
CA SER A 246 6.18 7.91 14.97
C SER A 246 6.81 6.56 14.63
N GLY A 247 6.42 5.48 15.31
CA GLY A 247 6.92 4.11 15.03
C GLY A 247 6.50 3.52 13.67
N ASN A 248 5.50 4.11 13.02
CA ASN A 248 4.95 3.65 11.76
C ASN A 248 5.06 4.71 10.63
N MET A 249 5.95 5.68 10.81
CA MET A 249 6.14 6.75 9.84
C MET A 249 7.03 6.29 8.69
N LEU A 250 6.49 6.27 7.47
CA LEU A 250 7.26 5.94 6.26
C LEU A 250 8.08 7.13 5.77
N GLY A 251 7.50 8.34 5.89
CA GLY A 251 8.16 9.58 5.54
C GLY A 251 7.24 10.79 5.70
N ILE A 252 7.83 11.97 5.66
CA ILE A 252 7.15 13.26 5.84
C ILE A 252 7.44 14.16 4.65
N VAL A 253 6.39 14.79 4.12
CA VAL A 253 6.47 15.89 3.15
C VAL A 253 5.96 17.14 3.86
N SER A 254 6.78 18.16 4.03
CA SER A 254 6.45 19.35 4.80
C SER A 254 6.74 20.63 4.04
N ASP A 255 5.76 21.53 4.01
CA ASP A 255 6.02 22.93 3.73
C ASP A 255 6.93 23.54 4.81
N VAL A 256 7.56 24.66 4.51
CA VAL A 256 8.39 25.43 5.46
C VAL A 256 7.54 26.38 6.29
N SER A 257 6.50 26.99 5.70
CA SER A 257 5.75 28.08 6.31
C SER A 257 4.28 27.73 6.45
N PHE A 258 3.84 27.46 7.68
CA PHE A 258 2.44 27.17 8.01
C PHE A 258 2.07 27.68 9.42
N VAL A 259 0.80 27.51 9.80
CA VAL A 259 0.26 28.02 11.06
C VAL A 259 0.87 27.27 12.26
N ARG A 260 1.33 28.04 13.26
CA ARG A 260 1.80 27.56 14.55
C ARG A 260 1.29 28.50 15.65
N ALA A 261 0.68 27.95 16.69
CA ALA A 261 0.06 28.71 17.79
C ALA A 261 -0.94 29.79 17.29
N GLY A 262 -1.68 29.48 16.22
CA GLY A 262 -2.68 30.38 15.62
C GLY A 262 -2.12 31.42 14.64
N GLU A 263 -0.81 31.54 14.49
CA GLU A 263 -0.17 32.52 13.61
C GLU A 263 0.70 31.85 12.54
N LYS A 264 0.88 32.51 11.40
CA LYS A 264 1.74 32.04 10.32
C LYS A 264 3.22 32.14 10.70
N ASP A 265 3.88 31.00 10.92
CA ASP A 265 5.31 30.91 11.22
C ASP A 265 6.09 30.51 9.96
N LYS A 266 6.97 31.41 9.48
CA LYS A 266 7.78 31.21 8.27
C LYS A 266 8.79 30.07 8.36
N LYS A 267 9.01 29.51 9.56
CA LYS A 267 9.97 28.42 9.80
C LYS A 267 9.34 27.24 10.57
N ALA A 268 8.02 27.16 10.60
CA ALA A 268 7.30 26.07 11.28
C ALA A 268 7.77 24.69 10.82
N GLY A 269 7.89 24.49 9.52
CA GLY A 269 8.33 23.21 8.94
C GLY A 269 9.77 22.86 9.29
N ILE A 270 10.67 23.84 9.32
CA ILE A 270 12.06 23.59 9.74
C ILE A 270 12.10 23.18 11.23
N LYS A 271 11.33 23.87 12.09
CA LYS A 271 11.24 23.51 13.52
C LYS A 271 10.66 22.12 13.72
N PHE A 272 9.59 21.79 13.00
CA PHE A 272 8.97 20.46 13.00
C PHE A 272 9.95 19.38 12.55
N CYS A 273 10.58 19.56 11.38
CA CYS A 273 11.56 18.60 10.86
C CYS A 273 12.80 18.47 11.75
N THR A 274 13.21 19.54 12.44
CA THR A 274 14.31 19.49 13.44
C THR A 274 13.93 18.61 14.63
N TYR A 275 12.71 18.75 15.13
CA TYR A 275 12.20 17.89 16.21
C TYR A 275 12.14 16.43 15.75
N VAL A 276 11.55 16.17 14.59
CA VAL A 276 11.48 14.81 14.02
C VAL A 276 12.87 14.20 13.88
N ARG A 277 13.85 14.97 13.37
CA ARG A 277 15.22 14.51 13.16
C ARG A 277 15.94 14.19 14.49
N SER A 278 15.58 14.88 15.58
CA SER A 278 16.10 14.56 16.92
C SER A 278 15.55 13.25 17.48
N CYS A 279 14.34 12.85 17.05
CA CYS A 279 13.69 11.59 17.47
C CYS A 279 14.08 10.41 16.56
N ASP A 280 14.12 10.62 15.26
CA ASP A 280 14.52 9.62 14.24
C ASP A 280 15.54 10.23 13.25
N PRO A 281 16.83 9.90 13.44
CA PRO A 281 17.92 10.42 12.57
C PRO A 281 17.78 10.03 11.09
N TYR A 282 17.05 8.97 10.78
CA TYR A 282 17.00 8.36 9.45
C TYR A 282 15.62 8.41 8.77
N LEU A 283 14.61 9.00 9.42
CA LEU A 283 13.29 9.15 8.81
C LEU A 283 13.39 10.01 7.54
N PRO A 284 12.86 9.57 6.39
CA PRO A 284 12.85 10.38 5.17
C PRO A 284 12.03 11.65 5.35
N LEU A 285 12.67 12.79 5.08
CA LEU A 285 12.06 14.10 5.10
C LEU A 285 12.17 14.73 3.72
N ILE A 286 11.06 15.28 3.24
CA ILE A 286 10.98 16.12 2.04
C ILE A 286 10.52 17.50 2.50
N ILE A 287 11.28 18.52 2.22
CA ILE A 287 10.95 19.90 2.53
C ILE A 287 10.60 20.62 1.22
N GLU A 288 9.40 21.17 1.17
CA GLU A 288 8.89 21.94 0.04
C GLU A 288 8.92 23.43 0.36
N SER A 289 9.40 24.26 -0.56
CA SER A 289 9.38 25.71 -0.38
C SER A 289 9.40 26.45 -1.70
N SER A 290 8.78 27.62 -1.73
CA SER A 290 8.91 28.60 -2.82
C SER A 290 10.21 29.40 -2.72
N GLU A 291 10.87 29.41 -1.56
CA GLU A 291 12.11 30.13 -1.29
C GLU A 291 13.29 29.14 -1.35
N ARG A 292 14.15 29.31 -2.36
CA ARG A 292 15.32 28.42 -2.58
C ARG A 292 16.36 28.49 -1.45
N GLU A 293 16.36 29.54 -0.66
CA GLU A 293 17.25 29.68 0.50
C GLU A 293 17.04 28.57 1.53
N ASN A 294 15.82 28.06 1.63
CA ASN A 294 15.45 26.96 2.54
C ASN A 294 16.10 25.61 2.14
N GLN A 295 16.68 25.49 0.94
CA GLN A 295 17.47 24.33 0.55
C GLN A 295 18.67 24.09 1.47
N LYS A 296 19.29 25.15 1.98
CA LYS A 296 20.41 25.04 2.92
C LYS A 296 19.98 24.41 4.25
N GLU A 297 18.77 24.76 4.72
CA GLU A 297 18.21 24.16 5.94
C GLU A 297 17.81 22.69 5.70
N ALA A 298 17.26 22.36 4.54
CA ALA A 298 16.95 20.98 4.17
C ALA A 298 18.21 20.10 4.17
N ILE A 299 19.33 20.60 3.60
CA ILE A 299 20.62 19.88 3.59
C ILE A 299 21.11 19.61 5.03
N LYS A 300 21.05 20.61 5.93
CA LYS A 300 21.44 20.45 7.33
C LYS A 300 20.63 19.37 8.06
N LEU A 301 19.36 19.22 7.68
CA LEU A 301 18.45 18.23 8.22
C LEU A 301 18.55 16.86 7.53
N ASN A 302 19.47 16.69 6.57
CA ASN A 302 19.51 15.51 5.72
C ASN A 302 18.13 15.20 5.10
N ALA A 303 17.45 16.24 4.61
CA ALA A 303 16.16 16.20 3.96
C ALA A 303 16.29 16.52 2.46
N SER A 304 15.41 15.93 1.65
CA SER A 304 15.27 16.31 0.24
C SER A 304 14.56 17.66 0.13
N PHE A 305 14.98 18.49 -0.82
CA PHE A 305 14.36 19.79 -1.09
C PHE A 305 13.60 19.75 -2.41
N LEU A 306 12.38 20.30 -2.43
CA LEU A 306 11.57 20.51 -3.62
C LEU A 306 11.16 21.98 -3.75
N ASP A 307 11.38 22.54 -4.95
CA ASP A 307 10.97 23.91 -5.27
C ASP A 307 9.48 23.92 -5.68
N LYS A 308 8.63 24.56 -4.87
CA LYS A 308 7.18 24.68 -5.14
C LYS A 308 6.85 25.44 -6.43
N ASN A 309 7.77 26.28 -6.91
CA ASN A 309 7.61 27.04 -8.16
C ASN A 309 7.99 26.22 -9.41
N SER A 310 8.54 25.01 -9.23
CA SER A 310 8.91 24.14 -10.34
C SER A 310 7.68 23.63 -11.09
N LYS A 311 7.65 23.82 -12.41
CA LYS A 311 6.64 23.19 -13.29
C LYS A 311 6.69 21.66 -13.26
N LYS A 312 7.80 21.09 -12.76
CA LYS A 312 8.02 19.64 -12.64
C LYS A 312 7.77 19.12 -11.22
N LEU A 313 7.23 19.95 -10.30
CA LEU A 313 7.02 19.58 -8.90
C LEU A 313 6.34 18.22 -8.73
N PRO A 314 5.24 17.86 -9.44
CA PRO A 314 4.62 16.53 -9.29
C PRO A 314 5.53 15.38 -9.71
N VAL A 315 6.37 15.59 -10.72
CA VAL A 315 7.33 14.58 -11.21
C VAL A 315 8.48 14.43 -10.22
N ASP A 316 9.00 15.53 -9.72
CA ASP A 316 10.12 15.56 -8.78
C ASP A 316 9.71 15.00 -7.41
N LEU A 317 8.51 15.33 -6.94
CA LEU A 317 7.91 14.73 -5.73
C LEU A 317 7.82 13.22 -5.86
N ARG A 318 7.26 12.73 -6.97
CA ARG A 318 7.12 11.29 -7.24
C ARG A 318 8.47 10.58 -7.26
N LYS A 319 9.47 11.14 -7.94
CA LYS A 319 10.83 10.58 -7.97
C LYS A 319 11.49 10.55 -6.59
N THR A 320 11.30 11.60 -5.81
CA THR A 320 11.88 11.73 -4.48
C THR A 320 11.25 10.75 -3.50
N ILE A 321 9.92 10.58 -3.53
CA ILE A 321 9.21 9.59 -2.72
C ILE A 321 9.62 8.17 -3.13
N LEU A 322 9.68 7.88 -4.44
CA LEU A 322 10.11 6.58 -4.95
C LEU A 322 11.49 6.19 -4.40
N LYS A 323 12.43 7.13 -4.42
CA LYS A 323 13.82 6.91 -3.98
C LYS A 323 13.93 6.79 -2.45
N ASN A 324 13.25 7.66 -1.68
CA ASN A 324 13.54 7.83 -0.25
C ASN A 324 12.60 7.05 0.67
N PHE A 325 11.34 6.82 0.24
CA PHE A 325 10.32 6.15 1.08
C PHE A 325 10.28 4.63 0.87
N GLY A 326 11.24 4.07 0.15
CA GLY A 326 11.39 2.62 -0.03
C GLY A 326 10.47 1.99 -1.08
N PHE A 327 9.80 2.77 -1.94
CA PHE A 327 8.90 2.24 -2.96
C PHE A 327 9.61 1.62 -4.17
N GLY A 328 10.78 2.13 -4.53
CA GLY A 328 11.56 1.62 -5.67
C GLY A 328 12.27 0.29 -5.40
N ASP A 329 13.02 -0.17 -6.37
CA ASP A 329 13.97 -1.27 -6.19
C ASP A 329 14.99 -0.88 -5.12
N PHE A 330 15.43 -1.88 -4.34
CA PHE A 330 16.38 -1.63 -3.26
C PHE A 330 17.80 -1.81 -3.75
N THR A 331 18.60 -0.74 -3.69
CA THR A 331 20.00 -0.79 -4.12
C THR A 331 20.92 -0.75 -2.90
N PHE A 332 21.69 -1.81 -2.69
CA PHE A 332 22.81 -1.81 -1.77
C PHE A 332 23.95 -0.99 -2.35
N ILE A 333 24.48 -0.07 -1.57
CA ILE A 333 25.56 0.84 -1.98
C ILE A 333 26.80 0.62 -1.11
N ASN A 334 27.96 0.95 -1.66
CA ASN A 334 29.16 1.09 -0.86
C ASN A 334 29.01 2.33 0.04
N PRO A 335 29.06 2.21 1.38
CA PRO A 335 28.82 3.35 2.27
C PRO A 335 29.90 4.45 2.17
N ASN A 336 31.09 4.14 1.66
CA ASN A 336 32.21 5.09 1.54
C ASN A 336 32.22 5.84 0.20
N THR A 337 31.86 5.17 -0.90
CA THR A 337 31.89 5.76 -2.25
C THR A 337 30.51 6.15 -2.76
N GLY A 338 29.45 5.57 -2.20
CA GLY A 338 28.06 5.75 -2.67
C GLY A 338 27.75 4.97 -3.96
N GLU A 339 28.67 4.16 -4.47
CA GLU A 339 28.47 3.37 -5.68
C GLU A 339 27.52 2.19 -5.45
N PRO A 340 26.66 1.87 -6.44
CA PRO A 340 25.76 0.74 -6.35
C PRO A 340 26.52 -0.59 -6.42
N ILE A 341 26.14 -1.54 -5.55
CA ILE A 341 26.72 -2.89 -5.50
C ILE A 341 25.76 -3.88 -6.16
N VAL A 342 24.52 -3.94 -5.66
CA VAL A 342 23.47 -4.82 -6.18
C VAL A 342 22.11 -4.17 -6.00
N THR A 343 21.22 -4.38 -6.98
CA THR A 343 19.84 -3.90 -6.92
C THR A 343 18.89 -5.07 -6.79
N ILE A 344 18.03 -5.00 -5.78
CA ILE A 344 17.07 -6.02 -5.36
C ILE A 344 15.66 -5.57 -5.75
N LYS A 345 14.93 -6.39 -6.47
CA LYS A 345 13.56 -6.09 -6.92
C LYS A 345 12.48 -6.73 -6.04
N ASN A 346 12.77 -7.91 -5.51
CA ASN A 346 11.82 -8.71 -4.73
C ASN A 346 12.54 -9.54 -3.64
N LEU A 347 11.76 -10.26 -2.81
CA LEU A 347 12.33 -11.07 -1.71
C LEU A 347 13.23 -12.21 -2.19
N LYS A 348 12.94 -12.80 -3.36
CA LYS A 348 13.77 -13.85 -3.91
C LYS A 348 15.13 -13.29 -4.32
N ASP A 349 15.17 -12.14 -4.99
CA ASP A 349 16.42 -11.47 -5.34
C ASP A 349 17.25 -11.17 -4.07
N LEU A 350 16.60 -10.71 -2.99
CA LEU A 350 17.29 -10.46 -1.72
C LEU A 350 17.86 -11.76 -1.13
N GLN A 351 17.09 -12.84 -1.16
CA GLN A 351 17.53 -14.15 -0.69
C GLN A 351 18.73 -14.69 -1.49
N ASP A 352 18.66 -14.56 -2.80
CA ASP A 352 19.68 -15.12 -3.71
C ASP A 352 20.99 -14.29 -3.67
N ASN A 353 20.93 -13.03 -3.29
CA ASN A 353 22.08 -12.11 -3.27
C ASN A 353 22.61 -11.81 -1.86
N ILE A 354 21.93 -12.22 -0.78
CA ILE A 354 22.28 -11.83 0.59
C ILE A 354 23.74 -12.18 0.95
N ASP A 355 24.27 -13.28 0.43
CA ASP A 355 25.61 -13.75 0.75
C ASP A 355 26.72 -12.99 0.02
N ILE A 356 26.41 -12.33 -1.11
CA ILE A 356 27.39 -11.56 -1.89
C ILE A 356 27.42 -10.08 -1.50
N ILE A 357 26.47 -9.59 -0.69
CA ILE A 357 26.45 -8.21 -0.21
C ILE A 357 27.58 -8.02 0.81
N PRO A 358 28.49 -7.04 0.62
CA PRO A 358 29.54 -6.74 1.59
C PRO A 358 28.99 -6.39 2.98
N ASP A 359 29.72 -6.76 4.01
CA ASP A 359 29.30 -6.61 5.42
C ASP A 359 29.05 -5.15 5.82
N ASP A 360 29.91 -4.24 5.37
CA ASP A 360 29.80 -2.80 5.60
C ASP A 360 28.52 -2.20 4.96
N SER A 361 28.21 -2.63 3.74
CA SER A 361 26.98 -2.25 3.05
C SER A 361 25.73 -2.82 3.74
N LEU A 362 25.77 -4.10 4.12
CA LEU A 362 24.67 -4.75 4.81
C LEU A 362 24.36 -4.04 6.15
N TYR A 363 25.38 -3.80 6.96
CA TYR A 363 25.24 -3.09 8.22
C TYR A 363 24.74 -1.65 8.01
N TYR A 364 25.30 -0.93 7.04
CA TYR A 364 24.89 0.43 6.70
C TYR A 364 23.39 0.52 6.43
N HIS A 365 22.86 -0.36 5.61
CA HIS A 365 21.44 -0.33 5.24
C HIS A 365 20.53 -0.86 6.36
N ALA A 366 20.95 -1.90 7.05
CA ALA A 366 20.18 -2.53 8.12
C ALA A 366 20.03 -1.58 9.33
N SER A 367 21.13 -0.95 9.79
CA SER A 367 21.12 -0.04 10.95
C SER A 367 20.36 1.28 10.71
N ARG A 368 20.12 1.66 9.45
CA ARG A 368 19.42 2.90 9.06
C ARG A 368 17.97 2.71 8.66
N ASN A 369 17.39 1.57 8.96
CA ASN A 369 15.99 1.24 8.63
C ASN A 369 15.69 1.21 7.12
N HIS A 370 16.69 1.06 6.26
CA HIS A 370 16.45 1.07 4.82
C HIS A 370 15.74 -0.22 4.37
N ILE A 371 16.18 -1.38 4.90
CA ILE A 371 15.60 -2.69 4.56
C ILE A 371 14.17 -2.80 5.08
N SER A 372 13.93 -2.49 6.38
CA SER A 372 12.57 -2.55 6.95
C SER A 372 11.62 -1.59 6.24
N ARG A 373 12.07 -0.38 5.91
CA ARG A 373 11.24 0.60 5.17
C ARG A 373 10.86 0.09 3.79
N TRP A 374 11.79 -0.54 3.08
CA TRP A 374 11.54 -1.18 1.78
C TRP A 374 10.50 -2.30 1.88
N LEU A 375 10.54 -3.08 2.96
CA LEU A 375 9.56 -4.13 3.25
C LEU A 375 8.19 -3.55 3.65
N TYR A 376 8.20 -2.50 4.48
CA TYR A 376 6.98 -1.81 4.91
C TYR A 376 6.22 -1.19 3.73
N SER A 377 6.92 -0.57 2.77
CA SER A 377 6.29 0.00 1.57
C SER A 377 5.56 -1.06 0.72
N ARG A 378 5.97 -2.32 0.84
CA ARG A 378 5.42 -3.51 0.16
C ARG A 378 4.39 -4.26 0.99
N ALA A 379 3.98 -3.72 2.14
CA ALA A 379 3.08 -4.37 3.09
C ALA A 379 3.57 -5.76 3.58
N ILE A 380 4.89 -5.92 3.72
CA ILE A 380 5.53 -7.13 4.29
C ILE A 380 5.81 -6.87 5.78
N PHE A 381 4.74 -6.54 6.54
CA PHE A 381 4.83 -6.04 7.92
C PHE A 381 5.58 -6.97 8.88
N PRO A 382 5.28 -8.30 8.95
CA PRO A 382 5.92 -9.17 9.94
C PRO A 382 7.44 -9.23 9.78
N MET A 383 7.91 -9.26 8.54
CA MET A 383 9.34 -9.29 8.25
C MET A 383 9.98 -7.91 8.47
N ALA A 384 9.28 -6.84 8.08
CA ALA A 384 9.76 -5.48 8.29
C ALA A 384 9.96 -5.17 9.78
N GLU A 385 9.03 -5.61 10.63
CA GLU A 385 9.11 -5.47 12.09
C GLU A 385 10.30 -6.24 12.68
N ALA A 386 10.51 -7.48 12.23
CA ALA A 386 11.62 -8.33 12.67
C ALA A 386 13.00 -7.78 12.27
N LEU A 387 13.07 -6.97 11.20
CA LEU A 387 14.31 -6.39 10.67
C LEU A 387 14.47 -4.90 10.97
N GLN A 388 13.76 -4.36 11.98
CA GLN A 388 13.97 -2.97 12.41
C GLN A 388 15.38 -2.76 12.98
N PRO A 389 15.96 -1.56 12.87
CA PRO A 389 17.31 -1.26 13.37
C PRO A 389 17.53 -1.65 14.84
N ARG A 390 16.51 -1.52 15.67
CA ARG A 390 16.53 -1.91 17.08
C ARG A 390 16.88 -3.40 17.27
N GLN A 391 16.38 -4.27 16.40
CA GLN A 391 16.68 -5.70 16.46
C GLN A 391 18.10 -6.00 16.00
N ILE A 392 18.61 -5.19 15.08
CA ILE A 392 19.92 -5.36 14.43
C ILE A 392 21.06 -4.83 15.31
N THR A 393 20.84 -3.70 16.01
CA THR A 393 21.86 -3.13 16.92
C THR A 393 22.14 -3.98 18.14
N ASP A 394 21.24 -4.92 18.47
CA ASP A 394 21.46 -5.89 19.57
C ASP A 394 22.34 -7.09 19.15
N LEU A 395 22.65 -7.25 17.87
CA LEU A 395 23.50 -8.32 17.33
C LEU A 395 24.97 -7.87 17.34
N SER A 396 25.83 -8.75 17.84
CA SER A 396 27.28 -8.47 17.98
C SER A 396 28.05 -8.68 16.70
N GLU A 397 27.55 -9.56 15.81
CA GLU A 397 28.24 -9.95 14.58
C GLU A 397 27.37 -9.74 13.33
N ILE A 398 28.02 -9.31 12.27
CA ILE A 398 27.34 -9.09 10.97
C ILE A 398 26.82 -10.41 10.36
N SER A 399 27.46 -11.52 10.65
CA SER A 399 27.02 -12.87 10.29
C SER A 399 25.64 -13.21 10.87
N GLU A 400 25.35 -12.76 12.11
CA GLU A 400 24.04 -12.91 12.74
C GLU A 400 22.97 -12.06 12.03
N ILE A 401 23.31 -10.83 11.61
CA ILE A 401 22.42 -9.97 10.84
C ILE A 401 22.08 -10.63 9.50
N ARG A 402 23.08 -11.13 8.79
CA ARG A 402 22.91 -11.83 7.50
C ARG A 402 22.00 -13.03 7.65
N LYS A 403 22.26 -13.87 8.67
CA LYS A 403 21.45 -15.03 8.99
C LYS A 403 20.01 -14.65 9.37
N LEU A 404 19.82 -13.60 10.18
CA LEU A 404 18.50 -13.11 10.57
C LEU A 404 17.68 -12.70 9.34
N ILE A 405 18.28 -11.96 8.42
CA ILE A 405 17.62 -11.53 7.19
C ILE A 405 17.25 -12.74 6.33
N PHE A 406 18.19 -13.67 6.13
CA PHE A 406 17.94 -14.88 5.35
C PHE A 406 16.83 -15.74 5.95
N ASP A 407 16.89 -16.01 7.25
CA ASP A 407 15.90 -16.82 7.97
C ASP A 407 14.51 -16.15 7.95
N ALA A 408 14.46 -14.82 8.10
CA ALA A 408 13.20 -14.07 8.00
C ALA A 408 12.57 -14.20 6.61
N ILE A 409 13.37 -14.10 5.54
CA ILE A 409 12.88 -14.29 4.17
C ILE A 409 12.33 -15.70 3.98
N VAL A 410 13.09 -16.71 4.37
CA VAL A 410 12.69 -18.11 4.21
C VAL A 410 11.41 -18.42 4.97
N GLN A 411 11.32 -17.98 6.22
CA GLN A 411 10.12 -18.20 7.05
C GLN A 411 8.91 -17.45 6.49
N TYR A 412 9.07 -16.18 6.09
CA TYR A 412 7.98 -15.41 5.48
C TYR A 412 7.47 -16.09 4.21
N ARG A 413 8.36 -16.54 3.33
CA ARG A 413 7.99 -17.23 2.08
C ARG A 413 7.30 -18.56 2.35
N LYS A 414 7.79 -19.36 3.30
CA LYS A 414 7.12 -20.61 3.73
C LYS A 414 5.74 -20.34 4.30
N MET A 415 5.60 -19.34 5.16
CA MET A 415 4.33 -18.95 5.76
C MET A 415 3.32 -18.53 4.69
N LYS A 416 3.73 -17.73 3.71
CA LYS A 416 2.85 -17.26 2.64
C LYS A 416 2.48 -18.34 1.63
N ASN A 417 3.39 -19.25 1.32
CA ASN A 417 3.13 -20.34 0.37
C ASN A 417 2.22 -21.44 0.94
N ARG A 418 2.18 -21.60 2.26
CA ARG A 418 1.42 -22.68 2.92
C ARG A 418 -0.09 -22.42 2.82
N GLY A 419 -0.83 -23.40 2.31
CA GLY A 419 -2.29 -23.34 2.15
C GLY A 419 -2.78 -22.35 1.09
N VAL A 420 -1.93 -21.92 0.17
CA VAL A 420 -2.26 -21.01 -0.92
C VAL A 420 -1.94 -21.66 -2.26
N VAL A 421 -2.92 -21.65 -3.17
CA VAL A 421 -2.70 -22.06 -4.55
C VAL A 421 -2.08 -20.88 -5.30
N ALA A 422 -0.77 -20.93 -5.49
CA ALA A 422 -0.03 -19.91 -6.20
C ALA A 422 -0.23 -20.02 -7.72
N ILE A 423 -0.19 -18.91 -8.44
CA ILE A 423 -0.02 -18.92 -9.89
C ILE A 423 1.45 -19.26 -10.17
N PHE A 424 1.68 -20.30 -10.98
CA PHE A 424 3.05 -20.70 -11.31
C PHE A 424 3.78 -19.61 -12.08
N LYS A 425 4.96 -19.26 -11.59
CA LYS A 425 5.87 -18.32 -12.27
C LYS A 425 7.29 -18.87 -12.18
N ARG A 426 7.95 -19.05 -13.32
CA ARG A 426 9.31 -19.64 -13.42
C ARG A 426 10.35 -18.93 -12.57
N ASP A 427 10.30 -17.60 -12.55
CA ASP A 427 11.21 -16.73 -11.80
C ASP A 427 10.99 -16.75 -10.28
N ARG A 428 9.87 -17.29 -9.80
CA ARG A 428 9.47 -17.29 -8.39
C ARG A 428 9.33 -18.69 -7.78
N PHE A 429 9.14 -19.70 -8.63
CA PHE A 429 9.01 -21.09 -8.16
C PHE A 429 10.39 -21.64 -7.78
N ASP A 430 10.55 -22.10 -6.55
CA ASP A 430 11.81 -22.62 -6.01
C ASP A 430 11.60 -23.70 -4.93
N LYS A 431 12.68 -24.08 -4.23
CA LYS A 431 12.64 -25.10 -3.17
C LYS A 431 11.71 -24.79 -2.00
N TYR A 432 11.26 -23.52 -1.84
CA TYR A 432 10.32 -23.10 -0.79
C TYR A 432 8.88 -23.00 -1.26
N SER A 433 8.63 -23.17 -2.56
CA SER A 433 7.27 -23.23 -3.12
C SER A 433 6.69 -24.62 -2.93
N ASN A 434 5.40 -24.70 -2.54
CA ASN A 434 4.73 -25.97 -2.25
C ASN A 434 3.66 -26.34 -3.27
N PHE A 435 2.73 -25.42 -3.58
CA PHE A 435 1.58 -25.69 -4.41
C PHE A 435 1.36 -24.56 -5.43
N ALA A 436 1.33 -24.91 -6.71
CA ALA A 436 1.08 -23.94 -7.77
C ALA A 436 0.14 -24.49 -8.85
N ARG A 437 -0.48 -23.59 -9.61
CA ARG A 437 -1.31 -23.92 -10.78
C ARG A 437 -0.75 -23.28 -12.04
N ILE A 438 -0.86 -23.97 -13.15
CA ILE A 438 -0.62 -23.46 -14.51
C ILE A 438 -1.99 -23.39 -15.19
N GLY A 439 -2.34 -22.25 -15.76
CA GLY A 439 -3.63 -21.96 -16.36
C GLY A 439 -4.59 -21.19 -15.45
N ASN A 440 -5.72 -20.78 -16.00
CA ASN A 440 -6.75 -19.95 -15.38
C ASN A 440 -8.05 -20.72 -15.10
N GLY A 441 -8.15 -21.93 -15.60
CA GLY A 441 -9.32 -22.80 -15.42
C GLY A 441 -9.43 -23.41 -14.01
N SER A 442 -10.28 -24.41 -13.87
CA SER A 442 -10.47 -25.15 -12.62
C SER A 442 -9.29 -26.07 -12.31
N LEU A 443 -8.99 -26.26 -11.03
CA LEU A 443 -7.95 -27.20 -10.54
C LEU A 443 -8.34 -28.68 -10.71
N GLY A 444 -9.59 -28.99 -11.03
CA GLY A 444 -10.11 -30.36 -10.97
C GLY A 444 -10.25 -30.89 -9.53
N GLY A 445 -10.82 -32.09 -9.39
CA GLY A 445 -11.14 -32.67 -8.08
C GLY A 445 -9.90 -33.00 -7.24
N LYS A 446 -8.89 -33.63 -7.82
CA LYS A 446 -7.66 -34.04 -7.12
C LYS A 446 -6.85 -32.82 -6.66
N GLY A 447 -6.67 -31.81 -7.55
CA GLY A 447 -5.98 -30.58 -7.20
C GLY A 447 -6.66 -29.80 -6.10
N ARG A 448 -8.00 -29.70 -6.11
CA ARG A 448 -8.79 -29.09 -5.03
C ARG A 448 -8.64 -29.83 -3.70
N GLY A 449 -8.64 -31.18 -3.72
CA GLY A 449 -8.46 -32.01 -2.53
C GLY A 449 -7.10 -31.76 -1.87
N LEU A 450 -6.02 -31.75 -2.64
CA LEU A 450 -4.67 -31.47 -2.12
C LEU A 450 -4.55 -30.04 -1.58
N ALA A 451 -5.09 -29.04 -2.30
CA ALA A 451 -5.10 -27.66 -1.84
C ALA A 451 -5.88 -27.48 -0.54
N PHE A 452 -7.00 -28.21 -0.39
CA PHE A 452 -7.79 -28.21 0.84
C PHE A 452 -7.01 -28.82 2.01
N ILE A 453 -6.33 -29.95 1.79
CA ILE A 453 -5.48 -30.59 2.82
C ILE A 453 -4.36 -29.64 3.25
N ASP A 454 -3.67 -28.99 2.30
CA ASP A 454 -2.62 -28.02 2.63
C ASP A 454 -3.14 -26.84 3.45
N ALA A 455 -4.33 -26.34 3.10
CA ALA A 455 -5.00 -25.30 3.89
C ALA A 455 -5.42 -25.75 5.29
N MET A 456 -5.86 -27.01 5.44
CA MET A 456 -6.19 -27.60 6.75
C MET A 456 -4.94 -27.74 7.64
N ILE A 457 -3.85 -28.24 7.08
CA ILE A 457 -2.55 -28.34 7.79
C ILE A 457 -2.11 -26.95 8.26
N LYS A 458 -2.22 -25.93 7.41
CA LYS A 458 -1.89 -24.54 7.78
C LYS A 458 -2.73 -24.02 8.96
N ARG A 459 -4.01 -24.33 8.97
CA ARG A 459 -4.96 -23.85 10.01
C ARG A 459 -4.84 -24.56 11.35
N ASN A 460 -4.15 -25.69 11.40
CA ASN A 460 -4.02 -26.49 12.60
C ASN A 460 -2.57 -26.52 13.11
N PRO A 461 -2.20 -25.63 14.05
CA PRO A 461 -0.84 -25.55 14.59
C PRO A 461 -0.34 -26.84 15.26
N THR A 462 -1.24 -27.76 15.62
CA THR A 462 -0.89 -29.02 16.28
C THR A 462 0.04 -29.87 15.39
N PHE A 463 -0.13 -29.79 14.08
CA PHE A 463 0.74 -30.53 13.14
C PHE A 463 2.20 -30.02 13.11
N ASP A 464 2.42 -28.77 13.52
CA ASP A 464 3.77 -28.17 13.55
C ASP A 464 4.52 -28.52 14.86
N ASN A 465 3.81 -29.01 15.88
CA ASN A 465 4.35 -29.27 17.22
C ASN A 465 4.70 -30.75 17.48
N ILE A 466 4.67 -31.60 16.46
CA ILE A 466 5.03 -33.02 16.59
C ILE A 466 6.53 -33.16 16.37
N GLU A 467 7.26 -33.45 17.44
CA GLU A 467 8.72 -33.57 17.40
C GLU A 467 9.16 -34.67 16.41
N GLY A 468 10.09 -34.33 15.50
CA GLY A 468 10.61 -35.25 14.50
C GLY A 468 9.67 -35.56 13.32
N VAL A 469 8.47 -34.97 13.27
CA VAL A 469 7.47 -35.22 12.21
C VAL A 469 7.17 -33.92 11.48
N ASN A 470 7.25 -33.95 10.15
CA ASN A 470 6.84 -32.83 9.29
C ASN A 470 5.63 -33.25 8.44
N VAL A 471 4.45 -32.71 8.76
CA VAL A 471 3.22 -32.98 8.02
C VAL A 471 3.09 -31.95 6.90
N THR A 472 3.17 -32.38 5.65
CA THR A 472 3.15 -31.51 4.49
C THR A 472 2.51 -32.19 3.28
N VAL A 473 1.96 -31.40 2.37
CA VAL A 473 1.60 -31.87 1.04
C VAL A 473 2.86 -31.89 0.16
N PRO A 474 3.05 -32.91 -0.69
CA PRO A 474 4.16 -32.91 -1.66
C PRO A 474 4.16 -31.65 -2.53
N LYS A 475 5.31 -31.28 -3.05
CA LYS A 475 5.39 -30.20 -4.03
C LYS A 475 4.54 -30.54 -5.24
N THR A 476 3.58 -29.70 -5.54
CA THR A 476 2.54 -29.98 -6.54
C THR A 476 2.40 -28.81 -7.50
N VAL A 477 2.38 -29.12 -8.78
CA VAL A 477 1.92 -28.20 -9.84
C VAL A 477 0.71 -28.84 -10.51
N VAL A 478 -0.40 -28.10 -10.53
CA VAL A 478 -1.66 -28.54 -11.14
C VAL A 478 -1.85 -27.84 -12.47
N LEU A 479 -2.07 -28.61 -13.52
CA LEU A 479 -2.56 -28.10 -14.79
C LEU A 479 -4.06 -27.88 -14.68
N CYS A 480 -4.52 -26.65 -14.93
CA CYS A 480 -5.93 -26.30 -14.90
C CYS A 480 -6.69 -26.87 -16.12
N THR A 481 -8.02 -26.87 -16.03
CA THR A 481 -8.89 -27.46 -17.07
C THR A 481 -8.73 -26.79 -18.44
N ASP A 482 -8.47 -25.50 -18.51
CA ASP A 482 -8.19 -24.77 -19.74
C ASP A 482 -6.95 -25.29 -20.48
N ILE A 483 -5.93 -25.74 -19.76
CA ILE A 483 -4.74 -26.38 -20.32
C ILE A 483 -5.10 -27.77 -20.88
N PHE A 484 -5.95 -28.52 -20.16
CA PHE A 484 -6.44 -29.80 -20.63
C PHE A 484 -7.29 -29.63 -21.89
N ASP A 485 -8.19 -28.65 -21.92
CA ASP A 485 -9.02 -28.34 -23.09
C ASP A 485 -8.15 -27.97 -24.30
N THR A 486 -7.12 -27.13 -24.11
CA THR A 486 -6.16 -26.78 -25.16
C THR A 486 -5.42 -28.00 -25.68
N PHE A 487 -5.02 -28.93 -24.83
CA PHE A 487 -4.39 -30.20 -25.24
C PHE A 487 -5.35 -31.06 -26.07
N MET A 488 -6.58 -31.20 -25.63
CA MET A 488 -7.60 -31.98 -26.31
C MET A 488 -7.95 -31.41 -27.69
N GLU A 489 -8.15 -30.08 -27.74
CA GLU A 489 -8.53 -29.38 -28.99
C GLU A 489 -7.40 -29.35 -30.00
N SER A 490 -6.18 -29.02 -29.59
CA SER A 490 -5.02 -28.91 -30.49
C SER A 490 -4.61 -30.23 -31.13
N ASN A 491 -4.99 -31.35 -30.54
CA ASN A 491 -4.74 -32.70 -31.05
C ASN A 491 -6.00 -33.42 -31.58
N ASN A 492 -7.15 -32.74 -31.66
CA ASN A 492 -8.46 -33.30 -32.04
C ASN A 492 -8.88 -34.53 -31.21
N LEU A 493 -8.46 -34.62 -29.95
CA LEU A 493 -8.67 -35.80 -29.11
C LEU A 493 -10.12 -35.96 -28.64
N TYR A 494 -10.92 -34.90 -28.58
CA TYR A 494 -12.35 -35.02 -28.24
C TYR A 494 -13.11 -35.92 -29.21
N GLN A 495 -12.84 -35.77 -30.52
CA GLN A 495 -13.47 -36.62 -31.55
C GLN A 495 -13.02 -38.08 -31.44
N ILE A 496 -11.74 -38.30 -31.14
CA ILE A 496 -11.16 -39.63 -30.97
C ILE A 496 -11.72 -40.31 -29.72
N ALA A 497 -11.77 -39.61 -28.61
CA ALA A 497 -12.27 -40.13 -27.32
C ALA A 497 -13.78 -40.52 -27.37
N LEU A 498 -14.55 -39.92 -28.29
CA LEU A 498 -15.99 -40.20 -28.46
C LEU A 498 -16.28 -41.13 -29.66
N SER A 499 -15.26 -41.66 -30.32
CA SER A 499 -15.41 -42.58 -31.43
C SER A 499 -15.56 -44.04 -31.01
N ASP A 500 -16.17 -44.88 -31.85
CA ASP A 500 -16.37 -46.32 -31.59
C ASP A 500 -15.11 -47.16 -31.89
N ILE A 501 -13.91 -46.70 -31.55
CA ILE A 501 -12.64 -47.44 -31.69
C ILE A 501 -12.27 -48.06 -30.33
N SER A 502 -11.32 -49.00 -30.34
CA SER A 502 -10.89 -49.69 -29.11
C SER A 502 -10.18 -48.74 -28.13
N ASP A 503 -10.22 -49.06 -26.82
CA ASP A 503 -9.53 -48.31 -25.80
C ASP A 503 -8.02 -48.23 -26.05
N GLU A 504 -7.43 -49.29 -26.63
CA GLU A 504 -6.04 -49.38 -27.02
C GLU A 504 -5.69 -48.36 -28.12
N GLU A 505 -6.55 -48.23 -29.12
CA GLU A 505 -6.35 -47.26 -30.20
C GLU A 505 -6.52 -45.82 -29.69
N ILE A 506 -7.50 -45.56 -28.81
CA ILE A 506 -7.65 -44.26 -28.14
C ILE A 506 -6.38 -43.92 -27.38
N LEU A 507 -5.86 -44.85 -26.57
CA LEU A 507 -4.63 -44.65 -25.79
C LEU A 507 -3.43 -44.31 -26.70
N GLU A 508 -3.31 -44.99 -27.85
CA GLU A 508 -2.23 -44.73 -28.83
C GLU A 508 -2.29 -43.30 -29.36
N HIS A 509 -3.47 -42.77 -29.64
CA HIS A 509 -3.67 -41.40 -30.06
C HIS A 509 -3.26 -40.40 -28.96
N PHE A 510 -3.66 -40.65 -27.72
CA PHE A 510 -3.27 -39.80 -26.58
C PHE A 510 -1.76 -39.81 -26.34
N LEU A 511 -1.09 -40.96 -26.44
CA LEU A 511 0.37 -41.07 -26.27
C LEU A 511 1.17 -40.39 -27.40
N LYS A 512 0.61 -40.29 -28.61
CA LYS A 512 1.21 -39.56 -29.73
C LYS A 512 0.91 -38.07 -29.73
N ALA A 513 -0.05 -37.63 -28.91
CA ALA A 513 -0.48 -36.23 -28.83
C ALA A 513 0.64 -35.34 -28.26
N LYS A 514 0.71 -34.13 -28.80
CA LYS A 514 1.72 -33.15 -28.38
C LYS A 514 1.17 -32.26 -27.28
N LEU A 515 1.92 -32.10 -26.22
CA LEU A 515 1.63 -31.09 -25.20
C LEU A 515 1.78 -29.68 -25.78
N PRO A 516 0.97 -28.70 -25.32
CA PRO A 516 1.16 -27.31 -25.68
C PRO A 516 2.60 -26.86 -25.44
N GLU A 517 3.24 -26.29 -26.46
CA GLU A 517 4.67 -25.90 -26.41
C GLU A 517 4.96 -24.89 -25.27
N GLU A 518 3.96 -24.10 -24.90
CA GLU A 518 4.04 -23.11 -23.82
C GLU A 518 4.29 -23.73 -22.44
N LEU A 519 3.89 -24.99 -22.22
CA LEU A 519 4.08 -25.70 -20.97
C LEU A 519 5.51 -26.22 -20.77
N LYS A 520 6.24 -26.46 -21.83
CA LYS A 520 7.57 -27.06 -21.77
C LYS A 520 8.56 -26.28 -20.88
N PRO A 521 8.68 -24.95 -21.01
CA PRO A 521 9.54 -24.19 -20.12
C PRO A 521 9.10 -24.23 -18.66
N ASP A 522 7.77 -24.30 -18.39
CA ASP A 522 7.23 -24.34 -17.03
C ASP A 522 7.51 -25.71 -16.39
N PHE A 523 7.39 -26.80 -17.13
CA PHE A 523 7.76 -28.13 -16.66
C PHE A 523 9.26 -28.24 -16.38
N LEU A 524 10.12 -27.71 -17.26
CA LEU A 524 11.57 -27.73 -17.01
C LEU A 524 11.91 -27.00 -15.73
N ALA A 525 11.35 -25.80 -15.50
CA ALA A 525 11.56 -25.05 -14.27
C ALA A 525 11.04 -25.81 -13.03
N PHE A 526 9.94 -26.53 -13.14
CA PHE A 526 9.43 -27.37 -12.06
C PHE A 526 10.36 -28.55 -11.76
N PHE A 527 10.82 -29.28 -12.79
CA PHE A 527 11.72 -30.42 -12.65
C PHE A 527 13.07 -30.04 -12.03
N ASP A 528 13.61 -28.89 -12.42
CA ASP A 528 14.87 -28.37 -11.85
C ASP A 528 14.75 -28.14 -10.34
N VAL A 529 13.59 -27.64 -9.88
CA VAL A 529 13.34 -27.38 -8.46
C VAL A 529 13.10 -28.67 -7.67
N VAL A 530 12.38 -29.62 -8.24
CA VAL A 530 12.02 -30.89 -7.54
C VAL A 530 13.18 -31.84 -7.48
N GLY A 531 13.97 -31.97 -8.55
CA GLY A 531 15.18 -32.81 -8.62
C GLY A 531 14.97 -34.30 -8.32
N LYS A 532 13.72 -34.79 -8.36
CA LYS A 532 13.31 -36.15 -8.02
C LYS A 532 12.28 -36.67 -9.01
N PRO A 533 12.09 -38.00 -9.10
CA PRO A 533 10.98 -38.53 -9.90
C PRO A 533 9.64 -37.93 -9.51
N ILE A 534 8.80 -37.67 -10.50
CA ILE A 534 7.48 -37.08 -10.36
C ILE A 534 6.44 -38.19 -10.56
N ALA A 535 5.41 -38.18 -9.71
CA ALA A 535 4.28 -39.09 -9.78
C ALA A 535 3.09 -38.39 -10.38
#